data_cad056f34e667ca873c7c2f524ef1e93
#
_entry.id   cad056f34e667ca873c7c2f524ef1e93
#
_cell.length_a   1.000
_cell.length_b   1.000
_cell.length_c   1.000
_cell.angle_alpha   90.00
_cell.angle_beta   90.00
_cell.angle_gamma   90.00
#
_symmetry.space_group_name_H-M   'P 1'
#
loop_
_entity.id
_entity.type
_entity.pdbx_description
1 polymer ?
#
loop_
_entity_poly.entity_id
_entity_poly.type
_entity_poly.pdbx_seq_one_letter_code
_entity_poly.pdbx_strand_id
1 'polypeptide(L)'
;MRWLLEYGERDRHLETIALLTFALLALLYYVLASGVVGVTQTQGQIAGSQYVPDILLALFRTVAAVLSVFTLISICTDEEGSLSLPTLYDSRQSEEVLLLGIHRLVPFTVWSFAAFGLYFSVAAASSWALVLGGEVPGWALAAVPLAFATACGTALLVTSVVTFYLIPNNAAKGYDVRKYFEWHEMLMHNGNVVILGADLVLGGVDMTLGMVAFPLLFGLVYIGFANAYAVLGGGIYLYDFLDPRLRGGPAIHAILFVVICAFYFLALALDALSEWNVLVGVVAVAAGSYSIITLRKPSEFRGQPA
;
A
#
# COMPACT_ATOMS: atom_id res chain seq x y z
N MET A 1 15.09 19.98 3.63
CA MET A 1 14.89 18.53 3.67
C MET A 1 15.98 17.69 2.96
N ARG A 2 16.56 18.15 1.84
CA ARG A 2 17.60 17.37 1.10
C ARG A 2 18.72 16.82 1.99
N TRP A 3 19.23 17.61 2.94
CA TRP A 3 20.31 17.19 3.82
C TRP A 3 20.02 15.95 4.69
N LEU A 4 18.74 15.62 4.92
CA LEU A 4 18.34 14.38 5.63
C LEU A 4 18.60 13.12 4.80
N LEU A 5 18.51 13.24 3.48
CA LEU A 5 18.72 12.17 2.50
C LEU A 5 20.18 12.00 2.09
N GLU A 6 21.10 12.73 2.72
CA GLU A 6 22.54 12.64 2.47
C GLU A 6 23.19 11.71 3.51
N TYR A 7 24.29 11.09 3.13
CA TYR A 7 25.14 10.38 4.07
C TYR A 7 25.96 11.37 4.90
N GLY A 8 26.03 11.14 6.21
CA GLY A 8 26.84 11.95 7.11
C GLY A 8 28.25 11.39 7.30
N GLU A 9 29.08 12.09 8.08
CA GLU A 9 30.37 11.57 8.54
C GLU A 9 30.20 10.29 9.37
N ARG A 10 29.09 10.18 10.07
CA ARG A 10 28.71 9.01 10.87
C ARG A 10 27.38 8.44 10.34
N ASP A 11 27.36 7.13 10.09
CA ASP A 11 26.15 6.37 9.76
C ASP A 11 25.18 6.32 10.95
N ARG A 12 23.90 6.57 10.68
CA ARG A 12 22.82 6.52 11.68
C ARG A 12 22.14 5.16 11.76
N HIS A 13 22.83 4.12 11.28
CA HIS A 13 22.31 2.77 11.20
C HIS A 13 21.78 2.26 12.55
N LEU A 14 22.57 2.36 13.60
CA LEU A 14 22.19 1.83 14.93
C LEU A 14 20.98 2.56 15.51
N GLU A 15 20.95 3.88 15.42
CA GLU A 15 19.84 4.69 15.91
C GLU A 15 18.53 4.38 15.12
N THR A 16 18.64 4.19 13.80
CA THR A 16 17.50 3.84 12.96
C THR A 16 16.99 2.44 13.28
N ILE A 17 17.87 1.45 13.37
CA ILE A 17 17.47 0.08 13.73
C ILE A 17 16.88 0.01 15.14
N ALA A 18 17.45 0.75 16.10
CA ALA A 18 16.88 0.83 17.45
C ALA A 18 15.47 1.42 17.45
N LEU A 19 15.21 2.48 16.67
CA LEU A 19 13.87 3.05 16.49
C LEU A 19 12.90 2.05 15.89
N LEU A 20 13.30 1.36 14.80
CA LEU A 20 12.47 0.36 14.11
C LEU A 20 12.15 -0.83 15.02
N THR A 21 13.15 -1.31 15.78
CA THR A 21 12.97 -2.40 16.74
C THR A 21 12.02 -1.98 17.87
N PHE A 22 12.19 -0.79 18.43
CA PHE A 22 11.29 -0.25 19.45
C PHE A 22 9.86 -0.12 18.93
N ALA A 23 9.69 0.44 17.71
CA ALA A 23 8.38 0.56 17.08
C ALA A 23 7.71 -0.81 16.85
N LEU A 24 8.48 -1.81 16.38
CA LEU A 24 7.98 -3.16 16.19
C LEU A 24 7.50 -3.78 17.51
N LEU A 25 8.34 -3.70 18.56
CA LEU A 25 7.99 -4.26 19.87
C LEU A 25 6.78 -3.55 20.48
N ALA A 26 6.70 -2.23 20.37
CA ALA A 26 5.57 -1.45 20.86
C ALA A 26 4.26 -1.81 20.11
N LEU A 27 4.31 -1.96 18.78
CA LEU A 27 3.15 -2.35 17.99
C LEU A 27 2.73 -3.80 18.25
N LEU A 28 3.66 -4.73 18.38
CA LEU A 28 3.35 -6.12 18.74
C LEU A 28 2.72 -6.19 20.14
N TYR A 29 3.28 -5.47 21.10
CA TYR A 29 2.69 -5.36 22.44
C TYR A 29 1.27 -4.79 22.38
N TYR A 30 1.07 -3.70 21.63
CA TYR A 30 -0.26 -3.10 21.45
C TYR A 30 -1.26 -4.10 20.85
N VAL A 31 -0.88 -4.78 19.76
CA VAL A 31 -1.75 -5.77 19.08
C VAL A 31 -2.15 -6.91 20.01
N LEU A 32 -1.20 -7.40 20.82
CA LEU A 32 -1.45 -8.48 21.79
C LEU A 32 -2.27 -8.02 23.00
N ALA A 33 -2.01 -6.80 23.51
CA ALA A 33 -2.66 -6.29 24.73
C ALA A 33 -4.05 -5.70 24.45
N SER A 34 -4.28 -5.09 23.28
CA SER A 34 -5.57 -4.45 22.96
C SER A 34 -6.70 -5.41 22.60
N GLY A 35 -6.35 -6.66 22.26
CA GLY A 35 -7.33 -7.63 21.78
C GLY A 35 -7.88 -7.32 20.37
N VAL A 36 -7.32 -6.35 19.64
CA VAL A 36 -7.79 -5.92 18.31
C VAL A 36 -7.88 -7.07 17.29
N VAL A 37 -7.01 -8.07 17.41
CA VAL A 37 -7.04 -9.28 16.56
C VAL A 37 -8.26 -10.15 16.82
N GLY A 38 -8.78 -10.13 18.06
CA GLY A 38 -9.96 -10.90 18.47
C GLY A 38 -11.30 -10.22 18.17
N VAL A 39 -11.28 -8.97 17.71
CA VAL A 39 -12.49 -8.25 17.31
C VAL A 39 -12.99 -8.82 15.99
N THR A 40 -14.15 -9.48 16.04
CA THR A 40 -14.82 -10.04 14.85
C THR A 40 -15.97 -9.16 14.44
N GLN A 41 -16.19 -9.06 13.15
CA GLN A 41 -17.40 -8.46 12.56
C GLN A 41 -18.41 -9.55 12.19
N THR A 42 -19.66 -9.17 11.98
CA THR A 42 -20.70 -10.10 11.58
C THR A 42 -20.50 -10.59 10.13
N GLN A 43 -21.06 -11.76 9.82
CA GLN A 43 -21.04 -12.28 8.46
C GLN A 43 -21.63 -11.30 7.45
N GLY A 44 -22.73 -10.61 7.81
CA GLY A 44 -23.37 -9.61 6.96
C GLY A 44 -22.44 -8.41 6.65
N GLN A 45 -21.67 -7.93 7.65
CA GLN A 45 -20.70 -6.86 7.45
C GLN A 45 -19.54 -7.27 6.54
N ILE A 46 -19.01 -8.47 6.76
CA ILE A 46 -17.84 -8.96 6.01
C ILE A 46 -18.18 -9.33 4.56
N ALA A 47 -19.32 -9.99 4.37
CA ALA A 47 -19.63 -10.70 3.13
C ALA A 47 -20.78 -10.10 2.31
N GLY A 48 -21.64 -9.31 2.94
CA GLY A 48 -22.86 -8.74 2.34
C GLY A 48 -22.76 -7.26 2.00
N SER A 49 -23.84 -6.75 1.42
CA SER A 49 -24.04 -5.34 1.11
C SER A 49 -25.46 -4.90 1.46
N GLN A 50 -25.60 -3.66 1.93
CA GLN A 50 -26.92 -3.03 2.11
C GLN A 50 -27.41 -2.28 0.85
N TYR A 51 -26.55 -2.12 -0.15
CA TYR A 51 -26.80 -1.24 -1.31
C TYR A 51 -26.92 -1.98 -2.63
N VAL A 52 -26.30 -3.16 -2.73
CA VAL A 52 -26.35 -4.00 -3.93
C VAL A 52 -26.65 -5.45 -3.54
N PRO A 53 -27.22 -6.26 -4.45
CA PRO A 53 -27.36 -7.70 -4.22
C PRO A 53 -26.03 -8.36 -3.89
N ASP A 54 -25.98 -9.26 -2.90
CA ASP A 54 -24.76 -9.93 -2.43
C ASP A 54 -23.99 -10.63 -3.57
N ILE A 55 -24.72 -11.17 -4.57
CA ILE A 55 -24.07 -11.78 -5.74
C ILE A 55 -23.27 -10.76 -6.57
N LEU A 56 -23.72 -9.52 -6.67
CA LEU A 56 -22.99 -8.47 -7.40
C LEU A 56 -21.73 -8.05 -6.62
N LEU A 57 -21.82 -7.96 -5.30
CA LEU A 57 -20.65 -7.71 -4.45
C LEU A 57 -19.63 -8.86 -4.55
N ALA A 58 -20.10 -10.12 -4.51
CA ALA A 58 -19.25 -11.29 -4.66
C ALA A 58 -18.52 -11.31 -6.02
N LEU A 59 -19.23 -10.99 -7.10
CA LEU A 59 -18.64 -10.89 -8.45
C LEU A 59 -17.63 -9.75 -8.54
N PHE A 60 -17.97 -8.57 -8.02
CA PHE A 60 -17.06 -7.42 -7.98
C PHE A 60 -15.75 -7.76 -7.25
N ARG A 61 -15.84 -8.33 -6.06
CA ARG A 61 -14.68 -8.76 -5.26
C ARG A 61 -13.86 -9.85 -5.96
N THR A 62 -14.54 -10.77 -6.66
CA THR A 62 -13.85 -11.81 -7.44
C THR A 62 -13.06 -11.21 -8.59
N VAL A 63 -13.65 -10.27 -9.33
CA VAL A 63 -12.95 -9.57 -10.42
C VAL A 63 -11.71 -8.83 -9.88
N ALA A 64 -11.84 -8.11 -8.76
CA ALA A 64 -10.72 -7.41 -8.13
C ALA A 64 -9.60 -8.38 -7.70
N ALA A 65 -9.95 -9.53 -7.10
CA ALA A 65 -8.99 -10.56 -6.71
C ALA A 65 -8.26 -11.15 -7.93
N VAL A 66 -9.02 -11.52 -8.98
CA VAL A 66 -8.45 -12.09 -10.22
C VAL A 66 -7.54 -11.08 -10.92
N LEU A 67 -7.95 -9.81 -11.02
CA LEU A 67 -7.12 -8.74 -11.59
C LEU A 67 -5.82 -8.58 -10.82
N SER A 68 -5.86 -8.67 -9.48
CA SER A 68 -4.64 -8.57 -8.67
C SER A 68 -3.68 -9.72 -8.94
N VAL A 69 -4.16 -10.96 -8.89
CA VAL A 69 -3.33 -12.15 -9.14
C VAL A 69 -2.77 -12.12 -10.56
N PHE A 70 -3.60 -11.81 -11.55
CA PHE A 70 -3.19 -11.68 -12.94
C PHE A 70 -2.07 -10.62 -13.12
N THR A 71 -2.23 -9.45 -12.50
CA THR A 71 -1.24 -8.38 -12.55
C THR A 71 0.08 -8.80 -11.93
N LEU A 72 0.06 -9.41 -10.73
CA LEU A 72 1.27 -9.88 -10.06
C LEU A 72 2.01 -10.96 -10.88
N ILE A 73 1.27 -11.87 -11.52
CA ILE A 73 1.86 -12.85 -12.42
C ILE A 73 2.45 -12.16 -13.65
N SER A 74 1.69 -11.26 -14.28
CA SER A 74 2.11 -10.54 -15.50
C SER A 74 3.40 -9.77 -15.29
N ILE A 75 3.55 -9.02 -14.19
CA ILE A 75 4.79 -8.29 -13.92
C ILE A 75 5.99 -9.21 -13.69
N CYS A 76 5.78 -10.40 -13.10
CA CYS A 76 6.86 -11.36 -12.88
C CYS A 76 7.26 -12.12 -14.15
N THR A 77 6.35 -12.26 -15.12
CA THR A 77 6.59 -13.00 -16.37
C THR A 77 6.95 -12.09 -17.55
N ASP A 78 6.89 -10.78 -17.37
CA ASP A 78 7.26 -9.80 -18.37
C ASP A 78 8.78 -9.80 -18.58
N GLU A 79 9.18 -10.10 -19.83
CA GLU A 79 10.59 -10.20 -20.25
C GLU A 79 11.28 -8.84 -20.39
N GLU A 80 10.53 -7.77 -20.60
CA GLU A 80 11.10 -6.41 -20.74
C GLU A 80 11.56 -5.85 -19.39
N GLY A 81 10.94 -6.30 -18.29
CA GLY A 81 11.28 -5.89 -16.94
C GLY A 81 10.89 -4.44 -16.64
N SER A 82 11.44 -3.89 -15.55
CA SER A 82 11.23 -2.50 -15.18
C SER A 82 12.55 -1.83 -14.80
N LEU A 83 12.91 -0.77 -15.50
CA LEU A 83 14.05 0.08 -15.13
C LEU A 83 13.71 0.86 -13.86
N SER A 84 14.58 0.77 -12.87
CA SER A 84 14.48 1.49 -11.61
C SER A 84 15.79 2.22 -11.31
N LEU A 85 15.73 3.23 -10.45
CA LEU A 85 16.89 4.00 -10.03
C LEU A 85 17.11 3.84 -8.52
N PRO A 86 17.51 2.66 -8.06
CA PRO A 86 17.80 2.43 -6.67
C PRO A 86 19.12 3.06 -6.23
N THR A 87 19.34 3.13 -4.93
CA THR A 87 20.64 3.41 -4.35
C THR A 87 21.37 2.09 -4.12
N LEU A 88 22.57 1.95 -4.68
CA LEU A 88 23.42 0.77 -4.46
C LEU A 88 23.90 0.75 -3.00
N TYR A 89 23.85 -0.44 -2.38
CA TYR A 89 24.23 -0.61 -0.98
C TYR A 89 25.70 -0.26 -0.73
N ASP A 90 26.62 -0.72 -1.59
CA ASP A 90 28.07 -0.58 -1.39
C ASP A 90 28.56 0.83 -1.77
N SER A 91 28.23 1.29 -2.97
CA SER A 91 28.73 2.59 -3.50
C SER A 91 27.95 3.79 -2.96
N ARG A 92 26.74 3.58 -2.43
CA ARG A 92 25.81 4.64 -2.00
C ARG A 92 25.42 5.59 -3.16
N GLN A 93 25.59 5.15 -4.38
CA GLN A 93 25.24 5.91 -5.58
C GLN A 93 23.94 5.38 -6.19
N SER A 94 23.20 6.26 -6.85
CA SER A 94 22.02 5.84 -7.59
C SER A 94 22.42 5.46 -8.99
N GLU A 95 22.08 4.24 -9.41
CA GLU A 95 22.35 3.69 -10.74
C GLU A 95 21.08 3.05 -11.31
N GLU A 96 20.96 3.02 -12.63
CA GLU A 96 19.85 2.31 -13.27
C GLU A 96 20.04 0.81 -13.16
N VAL A 97 19.01 0.15 -12.62
CA VAL A 97 18.95 -1.31 -12.48
C VAL A 97 17.68 -1.82 -13.13
N LEU A 98 17.82 -2.84 -13.98
CA LEU A 98 16.70 -3.55 -14.58
C LEU A 98 16.20 -4.63 -13.60
N LEU A 99 14.98 -4.48 -13.15
CA LEU A 99 14.29 -5.48 -12.32
C LEU A 99 13.56 -6.47 -13.22
N LEU A 100 13.88 -7.75 -13.10
CA LEU A 100 13.31 -8.87 -13.87
C LEU A 100 12.72 -9.93 -12.94
N GLY A 101 11.69 -10.61 -13.39
CA GLY A 101 11.11 -11.76 -12.71
C GLY A 101 10.64 -11.42 -11.29
N ILE A 102 11.06 -12.22 -10.32
CA ILE A 102 10.68 -12.04 -8.90
C ILE A 102 11.24 -10.75 -8.27
N HIS A 103 12.30 -10.15 -8.85
CA HIS A 103 12.82 -8.88 -8.36
C HIS A 103 11.85 -7.72 -8.59
N ARG A 104 10.87 -7.87 -9.49
CA ARG A 104 9.76 -6.93 -9.64
C ARG A 104 8.77 -6.93 -8.47
N LEU A 105 8.88 -7.89 -7.55
CA LEU A 105 8.10 -7.91 -6.30
C LEU A 105 8.76 -7.09 -5.16
N VAL A 106 9.94 -6.51 -5.39
CA VAL A 106 10.66 -5.72 -4.38
C VAL A 106 9.96 -4.38 -4.02
N PRO A 107 9.31 -3.64 -4.96
CA PRO A 107 8.70 -2.34 -4.65
C PRO A 107 7.57 -2.44 -3.61
N PHE A 108 7.49 -1.42 -2.73
CA PHE A 108 6.38 -1.29 -1.76
C PHE A 108 5.01 -1.24 -2.43
N THR A 109 4.92 -0.65 -3.61
CA THR A 109 3.71 -0.64 -4.43
C THR A 109 3.18 -2.04 -4.67
N VAL A 110 4.06 -2.97 -5.03
CA VAL A 110 3.68 -4.36 -5.32
C VAL A 110 3.25 -5.07 -4.04
N TRP A 111 3.90 -4.81 -2.91
CA TRP A 111 3.47 -5.32 -1.60
C TRP A 111 2.09 -4.81 -1.22
N SER A 112 1.84 -3.51 -1.37
CA SER A 112 0.53 -2.91 -1.12
C SER A 112 -0.54 -3.52 -2.04
N PHE A 113 -0.21 -3.75 -3.32
CA PHE A 113 -1.11 -4.38 -4.26
C PHE A 113 -1.32 -5.88 -3.99
N ALA A 114 -0.33 -6.57 -3.44
CA ALA A 114 -0.51 -7.94 -2.94
C ALA A 114 -1.44 -7.98 -1.71
N ALA A 115 -1.33 -7.01 -0.79
CA ALA A 115 -2.27 -6.87 0.33
C ALA A 115 -3.70 -6.58 -0.15
N PHE A 116 -3.87 -5.73 -1.17
CA PHE A 116 -5.13 -5.53 -1.88
C PHE A 116 -5.68 -6.86 -2.43
N GLY A 117 -4.87 -7.63 -3.15
CA GLY A 117 -5.27 -8.92 -3.72
C GLY A 117 -5.65 -9.95 -2.66
N LEU A 118 -4.90 -10.00 -1.55
CA LEU A 118 -5.20 -10.88 -0.42
C LEU A 118 -6.55 -10.50 0.21
N TYR A 119 -6.77 -9.20 0.47
CA TYR A 119 -8.05 -8.72 0.97
C TYR A 119 -9.21 -9.17 0.07
N PHE A 120 -9.15 -8.83 -1.22
CA PHE A 120 -10.23 -9.17 -2.15
C PHE A 120 -10.43 -10.68 -2.33
N SER A 121 -9.38 -11.49 -2.24
CA SER A 121 -9.48 -12.96 -2.31
C SER A 121 -10.28 -13.52 -1.13
N VAL A 122 -9.98 -13.07 0.10
CA VAL A 122 -10.69 -13.55 1.29
C VAL A 122 -12.11 -12.97 1.36
N ALA A 123 -12.28 -11.68 1.01
CA ALA A 123 -13.58 -11.02 0.97
C ALA A 123 -14.50 -11.64 -0.10
N ALA A 124 -13.99 -11.97 -1.29
CA ALA A 124 -14.74 -12.66 -2.33
C ALA A 124 -15.20 -14.06 -1.87
N ALA A 125 -14.27 -14.85 -1.28
CA ALA A 125 -14.60 -16.17 -0.74
C ALA A 125 -15.70 -16.08 0.34
N SER A 126 -15.61 -15.07 1.21
CA SER A 126 -16.61 -14.79 2.24
C SER A 126 -17.97 -14.42 1.62
N SER A 127 -17.98 -13.55 0.59
CA SER A 127 -19.21 -13.15 -0.10
C SER A 127 -19.86 -14.33 -0.82
N TRP A 128 -19.07 -15.19 -1.47
CA TRP A 128 -19.61 -16.41 -2.08
C TRP A 128 -20.15 -17.41 -1.04
N ALA A 129 -19.51 -17.53 0.15
CA ALA A 129 -20.06 -18.34 1.23
C ALA A 129 -21.45 -17.86 1.61
N LEU A 130 -21.66 -16.55 1.76
CA LEU A 130 -22.97 -15.96 2.06
C LEU A 130 -23.98 -16.20 0.93
N VAL A 131 -23.62 -15.94 -0.33
CA VAL A 131 -24.51 -16.14 -1.52
C VAL A 131 -24.99 -17.58 -1.65
N LEU A 132 -24.12 -18.55 -1.30
CA LEU A 132 -24.42 -19.98 -1.36
C LEU A 132 -25.15 -20.51 -0.09
N GLY A 133 -25.48 -19.63 0.87
CA GLY A 133 -26.17 -19.98 2.10
C GLY A 133 -25.26 -20.71 3.12
N GLY A 134 -23.95 -20.58 2.99
CA GLY A 134 -22.96 -21.11 3.93
C GLY A 134 -22.58 -20.13 5.02
N GLU A 135 -21.66 -20.55 5.89
CA GLU A 135 -21.10 -19.72 6.96
C GLU A 135 -19.70 -19.22 6.60
N VAL A 136 -19.43 -17.96 6.91
CA VAL A 136 -18.08 -17.39 6.81
C VAL A 136 -17.24 -17.94 7.96
N PRO A 137 -16.05 -18.52 7.70
CA PRO A 137 -15.18 -19.03 8.74
C PRO A 137 -14.82 -17.97 9.78
N GLY A 138 -14.83 -18.34 11.08
CA GLY A 138 -14.58 -17.40 12.17
C GLY A 138 -13.26 -16.62 12.07
N TRP A 139 -12.20 -17.23 11.52
CA TRP A 139 -10.94 -16.53 11.27
C TRP A 139 -11.08 -15.42 10.22
N ALA A 140 -11.95 -15.58 9.22
CA ALA A 140 -12.18 -14.56 8.20
C ALA A 140 -12.96 -13.37 8.77
N LEU A 141 -13.85 -13.59 9.74
CA LEU A 141 -14.59 -12.53 10.44
C LEU A 141 -13.65 -11.55 11.17
N ALA A 142 -12.48 -12.02 11.59
CA ALA A 142 -11.45 -11.17 12.20
C ALA A 142 -10.42 -10.66 11.18
N ALA A 143 -10.00 -11.48 10.22
CA ALA A 143 -8.91 -11.16 9.31
C ALA A 143 -9.30 -10.17 8.21
N VAL A 144 -10.53 -10.24 7.69
CA VAL A 144 -10.99 -9.38 6.59
C VAL A 144 -10.95 -7.89 6.97
N PRO A 145 -11.44 -7.44 8.14
CA PRO A 145 -11.34 -6.02 8.53
C PRO A 145 -9.90 -5.53 8.65
N LEU A 146 -8.99 -6.37 9.17
CA LEU A 146 -7.58 -6.02 9.32
C LEU A 146 -6.86 -5.93 7.97
N ALA A 147 -7.19 -6.84 7.05
CA ALA A 147 -6.68 -6.81 5.67
C ALA A 147 -7.23 -5.58 4.91
N PHE A 148 -8.52 -5.26 5.07
CA PHE A 148 -9.14 -4.07 4.50
C PHE A 148 -8.47 -2.79 4.98
N ALA A 149 -8.32 -2.62 6.29
CA ALA A 149 -7.66 -1.50 6.92
C ALA A 149 -6.23 -1.31 6.38
N THR A 150 -5.48 -2.42 6.22
CA THR A 150 -4.12 -2.40 5.67
C THR A 150 -4.13 -2.01 4.19
N ALA A 151 -5.00 -2.61 3.38
CA ALA A 151 -5.09 -2.34 1.96
C ALA A 151 -5.50 -0.89 1.69
N CYS A 152 -6.52 -0.36 2.37
CA CYS A 152 -6.98 1.03 2.20
C CYS A 152 -5.90 2.05 2.57
N GLY A 153 -5.29 1.91 3.74
CA GLY A 153 -4.24 2.83 4.20
C GLY A 153 -3.03 2.84 3.27
N THR A 154 -2.57 1.66 2.85
CA THR A 154 -1.40 1.56 1.97
C THR A 154 -1.70 1.94 0.52
N ALA A 155 -2.91 1.70 0.00
CA ALA A 155 -3.30 2.12 -1.34
C ALA A 155 -3.35 3.65 -1.46
N LEU A 156 -3.97 4.34 -0.51
CA LEU A 156 -3.99 5.82 -0.46
C LEU A 156 -2.57 6.40 -0.39
N LEU A 157 -1.71 5.81 0.43
CA LEU A 157 -0.29 6.18 0.54
C LEU A 157 0.42 6.01 -0.80
N VAL A 158 0.35 4.81 -1.40
CA VAL A 158 1.04 4.49 -2.66
C VAL A 158 0.60 5.43 -3.79
N THR A 159 -0.71 5.57 -4.00
CA THR A 159 -1.26 6.45 -5.04
C THR A 159 -0.78 7.89 -4.87
N SER A 160 -0.84 8.42 -3.65
CA SER A 160 -0.41 9.78 -3.36
C SER A 160 1.10 9.97 -3.56
N VAL A 161 1.92 9.03 -3.07
CA VAL A 161 3.38 9.10 -3.21
C VAL A 161 3.80 9.00 -4.69
N VAL A 162 3.17 8.13 -5.46
CA VAL A 162 3.48 8.01 -6.89
C VAL A 162 3.10 9.28 -7.64
N THR A 163 1.89 9.80 -7.43
CA THR A 163 1.37 10.97 -8.15
C THR A 163 2.11 12.25 -7.79
N PHE A 164 2.39 12.50 -6.51
CA PHE A 164 2.91 13.79 -6.05
C PHE A 164 4.42 13.80 -5.78
N TYR A 165 5.05 12.63 -5.68
CA TYR A 165 6.48 12.56 -5.38
C TYR A 165 7.26 11.80 -6.45
N LEU A 166 6.96 10.52 -6.73
CA LEU A 166 7.80 9.70 -7.60
C LEU A 166 7.80 10.17 -9.05
N ILE A 167 6.64 10.38 -9.66
CA ILE A 167 6.54 10.82 -11.05
C ILE A 167 7.17 12.21 -11.23
N PRO A 168 6.83 13.25 -10.44
CA PRO A 168 7.45 14.57 -10.58
C PRO A 168 8.96 14.55 -10.32
N ASN A 169 9.43 13.82 -9.31
CA ASN A 169 10.84 13.75 -8.97
C ASN A 169 11.67 13.06 -10.06
N ASN A 170 11.15 11.96 -10.64
CA ASN A 170 11.81 11.26 -11.74
C ASN A 170 11.82 12.11 -13.01
N ALA A 171 10.72 12.78 -13.33
CA ALA A 171 10.65 13.71 -14.46
C ALA A 171 11.66 14.88 -14.31
N ALA A 172 11.75 15.46 -13.12
CA ALA A 172 12.71 16.54 -12.84
C ALA A 172 14.18 16.08 -12.96
N LYS A 173 14.47 14.82 -12.71
CA LYS A 173 15.80 14.20 -12.91
C LYS A 173 16.04 13.79 -14.37
N GLY A 174 15.07 13.99 -15.27
CA GLY A 174 15.19 13.64 -16.70
C GLY A 174 14.91 12.17 -17.02
N TYR A 175 14.38 11.38 -16.06
CA TYR A 175 14.06 9.98 -16.30
C TYR A 175 12.74 9.79 -17.06
N ASP A 176 12.64 8.67 -17.77
CA ASP A 176 11.42 8.31 -18.47
C ASP A 176 10.32 7.88 -17.50
N VAL A 177 9.26 8.68 -17.47
CA VAL A 177 8.10 8.42 -16.62
C VAL A 177 7.00 7.62 -17.31
N ARG A 178 7.17 7.23 -18.60
CA ARG A 178 6.15 6.48 -19.35
C ARG A 178 5.80 5.16 -18.70
N LYS A 179 6.75 4.51 -18.02
CA LYS A 179 6.53 3.27 -17.29
C LYS A 179 5.39 3.36 -16.26
N TYR A 180 5.20 4.51 -15.59
CA TYR A 180 4.11 4.70 -14.62
C TYR A 180 2.72 4.72 -15.25
N PHE A 181 2.63 4.75 -16.59
CA PHE A 181 1.39 4.78 -17.37
C PHE A 181 1.11 3.47 -18.10
N GLU A 182 1.91 2.45 -17.89
CA GLU A 182 1.61 1.09 -18.32
C GLU A 182 0.40 0.55 -17.57
N TRP A 183 -0.37 -0.34 -18.20
CA TRP A 183 -1.65 -0.78 -17.65
C TRP A 183 -1.56 -1.36 -16.23
N HIS A 184 -0.53 -2.14 -15.94
CA HIS A 184 -0.32 -2.74 -14.64
C HIS A 184 0.10 -1.71 -13.58
N GLU A 185 0.91 -0.71 -13.94
CA GLU A 185 1.29 0.40 -13.08
C GLU A 185 0.07 1.29 -12.78
N MET A 186 -0.74 1.61 -13.82
CA MET A 186 -1.98 2.36 -13.65
C MET A 186 -2.97 1.62 -12.74
N LEU A 187 -3.04 0.30 -12.83
CA LEU A 187 -3.90 -0.49 -11.95
C LEU A 187 -3.38 -0.48 -10.50
N MET A 188 -2.06 -0.66 -10.29
CA MET A 188 -1.45 -0.68 -8.97
C MET A 188 -1.41 0.70 -8.29
N HIS A 189 -1.32 1.80 -9.06
CA HIS A 189 -1.17 3.15 -8.53
C HIS A 189 -2.47 3.96 -8.48
N ASN A 190 -3.45 3.66 -9.36
CA ASN A 190 -4.70 4.41 -9.45
C ASN A 190 -5.92 3.51 -9.30
N GLY A 191 -5.93 2.35 -9.95
CA GLY A 191 -7.05 1.40 -9.88
C GLY A 191 -7.29 0.85 -8.47
N ASN A 192 -6.22 0.66 -7.69
CA ASN A 192 -6.29 0.17 -6.32
C ASN A 192 -7.20 1.03 -5.42
N VAL A 193 -7.03 2.36 -5.41
CA VAL A 193 -7.84 3.25 -4.57
C VAL A 193 -9.29 3.36 -5.06
N VAL A 194 -9.51 3.30 -6.38
CA VAL A 194 -10.85 3.34 -6.96
C VAL A 194 -11.63 2.07 -6.59
N ILE A 195 -11.01 0.90 -6.73
CA ILE A 195 -11.63 -0.39 -6.44
C ILE A 195 -11.87 -0.55 -4.92
N LEU A 196 -10.88 -0.22 -4.07
CA LEU A 196 -11.06 -0.23 -2.60
C LEU A 196 -12.09 0.79 -2.14
N GLY A 197 -12.09 1.98 -2.73
CA GLY A 197 -13.08 3.00 -2.44
C GLY A 197 -14.50 2.57 -2.82
N ALA A 198 -14.66 1.84 -3.92
CA ALA A 198 -15.95 1.25 -4.30
C ALA A 198 -16.38 0.19 -3.28
N ASP A 199 -15.48 -0.70 -2.83
CA ASP A 199 -15.79 -1.71 -1.82
C ASP A 199 -16.09 -1.09 -0.44
N LEU A 200 -15.39 -0.01 -0.07
CA LEU A 200 -15.66 0.75 1.16
C LEU A 200 -17.09 1.31 1.20
N VAL A 201 -17.62 1.72 0.05
CA VAL A 201 -18.99 2.27 -0.03
C VAL A 201 -20.04 1.16 -0.19
N LEU A 202 -19.72 0.09 -0.94
CA LEU A 202 -20.67 -0.98 -1.27
C LEU A 202 -20.70 -2.10 -0.23
N GLY A 203 -19.56 -2.36 0.40
CA GLY A 203 -19.41 -3.38 1.44
C GLY A 203 -19.89 -2.90 2.81
N GLY A 204 -19.77 -3.76 3.81
CA GLY A 204 -20.14 -3.44 5.19
C GLY A 204 -18.97 -3.61 6.17
N VAL A 205 -17.73 -3.66 5.67
CA VAL A 205 -16.54 -3.85 6.51
C VAL A 205 -16.20 -2.56 7.23
N ASP A 206 -16.30 -2.54 8.54
CA ASP A 206 -16.06 -1.36 9.38
C ASP A 206 -14.57 -1.24 9.73
N MET A 207 -14.06 -0.02 9.75
CA MET A 207 -12.72 0.32 10.22
C MET A 207 -12.76 0.87 11.64
N THR A 208 -11.74 0.61 12.46
CA THR A 208 -11.65 1.12 13.84
C THR A 208 -10.29 1.74 14.14
N LEU A 209 -10.24 2.66 15.11
CA LEU A 209 -8.97 3.33 15.49
C LEU A 209 -7.83 2.34 15.77
N GLY A 210 -8.15 1.20 16.41
CA GLY A 210 -7.15 0.21 16.78
C GLY A 210 -6.49 -0.50 15.61
N MET A 211 -7.14 -0.54 14.46
CA MET A 211 -6.62 -1.23 13.28
C MET A 211 -5.45 -0.48 12.62
N VAL A 212 -5.14 0.77 13.03
CA VAL A 212 -3.95 1.53 12.55
C VAL A 212 -2.64 0.76 12.75
N ALA A 213 -2.60 -0.13 13.74
CA ALA A 213 -1.43 -0.97 13.99
C ALA A 213 -1.05 -1.86 12.79
N PHE A 214 -2.02 -2.29 11.97
CA PHE A 214 -1.77 -3.23 10.88
C PHE A 214 -1.07 -2.61 9.67
N PRO A 215 -1.50 -1.47 9.09
CA PRO A 215 -0.71 -0.80 8.07
C PRO A 215 0.67 -0.35 8.58
N LEU A 216 0.82 0.00 9.88
CA LEU A 216 2.12 0.28 10.48
C LEU A 216 3.01 -0.96 10.56
N LEU A 217 2.49 -2.10 11.02
CA LEU A 217 3.21 -3.38 11.02
C LEU A 217 3.59 -3.79 9.60
N PHE A 218 2.69 -3.64 8.64
CA PHE A 218 2.95 -3.92 7.23
C PHE A 218 4.11 -3.07 6.70
N GLY A 219 4.12 -1.76 6.99
CA GLY A 219 5.22 -0.87 6.65
C GLY A 219 6.53 -1.25 7.32
N LEU A 220 6.52 -1.62 8.61
CA LEU A 220 7.70 -2.11 9.33
C LEU A 220 8.25 -3.41 8.76
N VAL A 221 7.39 -4.38 8.43
CA VAL A 221 7.79 -5.63 7.78
C VAL A 221 8.44 -5.33 6.44
N TYR A 222 7.86 -4.42 5.65
CA TYR A 222 8.45 -4.01 4.39
C TYR A 222 9.82 -3.32 4.58
N ILE A 223 9.98 -2.42 5.54
CA ILE A 223 11.27 -1.79 5.84
C ILE A 223 12.31 -2.86 6.25
N GLY A 224 11.91 -3.82 7.07
CA GLY A 224 12.75 -4.97 7.44
C GLY A 224 13.17 -5.79 6.22
N PHE A 225 12.22 -6.08 5.32
CA PHE A 225 12.49 -6.75 4.05
C PHE A 225 13.45 -5.94 3.17
N ALA A 226 13.22 -4.63 2.99
CA ALA A 226 14.07 -3.77 2.16
C ALA A 226 15.53 -3.74 2.66
N ASN A 227 15.71 -3.67 3.99
CA ASN A 227 17.04 -3.76 4.60
C ASN A 227 17.69 -5.14 4.40
N ALA A 228 16.93 -6.22 4.63
CA ALA A 228 17.42 -7.58 4.41
C ALA A 228 17.78 -7.81 2.92
N TYR A 229 16.94 -7.36 2.01
CA TYR A 229 17.18 -7.45 0.56
C TYR A 229 18.47 -6.72 0.16
N ALA A 230 18.67 -5.48 0.64
CA ALA A 230 19.86 -4.70 0.34
C ALA A 230 21.15 -5.37 0.84
N VAL A 231 21.11 -5.98 2.04
CA VAL A 231 22.31 -6.58 2.69
C VAL A 231 22.59 -8.00 2.22
N LEU A 232 21.53 -8.83 2.00
CA LEU A 232 21.66 -10.26 1.80
C LEU A 232 21.74 -10.73 0.34
N GLY A 233 21.73 -9.83 -0.64
CA GLY A 233 21.93 -10.24 -2.02
C GLY A 233 21.30 -9.37 -3.09
N GLY A 234 20.35 -8.51 -2.76
CA GLY A 234 19.79 -7.55 -3.73
C GLY A 234 20.74 -6.38 -4.01
N GLY A 235 21.56 -6.01 -3.03
CA GLY A 235 22.57 -4.96 -3.17
C GLY A 235 22.03 -3.55 -3.38
N ILE A 236 20.72 -3.35 -3.22
CA ILE A 236 20.05 -2.08 -3.55
C ILE A 236 18.99 -1.69 -2.50
N TYR A 237 18.87 -0.39 -2.25
CA TYR A 237 17.67 0.23 -1.70
C TYR A 237 16.85 0.82 -2.83
N LEU A 238 15.68 0.25 -3.11
CA LEU A 238 14.82 0.73 -4.19
C LEU A 238 14.33 2.18 -3.94
N TYR A 239 14.14 2.53 -2.69
CA TYR A 239 13.85 3.89 -2.23
C TYR A 239 15.02 4.38 -1.39
N ASP A 240 15.68 5.44 -1.84
CA ASP A 240 16.84 6.04 -1.20
C ASP A 240 16.59 6.39 0.29
N PHE A 241 15.40 6.86 0.60
CA PHE A 241 15.01 7.24 1.96
C PHE A 241 14.86 6.06 2.95
N LEU A 242 14.91 4.81 2.48
CA LEU A 242 14.85 3.62 3.35
C LEU A 242 16.23 3.18 3.85
N ASP A 243 17.32 3.77 3.34
CA ASP A 243 18.66 3.44 3.84
C ASP A 243 18.84 3.94 5.28
N PRO A 244 19.01 3.03 6.27
CA PRO A 244 19.12 3.43 7.68
C PRO A 244 20.41 4.18 8.00
N ARG A 245 21.38 4.19 7.07
CA ARG A 245 22.69 4.86 7.23
C ARG A 245 22.62 6.36 6.95
N LEU A 246 21.53 6.86 6.36
CA LEU A 246 21.34 8.28 6.09
C LEU A 246 21.45 9.13 7.36
N ARG A 247 21.93 10.37 7.19
CA ARG A 247 22.01 11.37 8.27
C ARG A 247 20.67 11.57 8.99
N GLY A 248 19.58 11.57 8.23
CA GLY A 248 18.22 11.70 8.73
C GLY A 248 17.50 10.36 8.98
N GLY A 249 18.19 9.22 8.92
CA GLY A 249 17.57 7.90 9.00
C GLY A 249 16.47 7.76 10.05
N PRO A 250 16.71 8.00 11.34
CA PRO A 250 15.68 7.89 12.37
C PRO A 250 14.48 8.84 12.13
N ALA A 251 14.75 10.09 11.75
CA ALA A 251 13.70 11.09 11.52
C ALA A 251 12.84 10.73 10.29
N ILE A 252 13.47 10.26 9.22
CA ILE A 252 12.76 9.83 8.00
C ILE A 252 11.83 8.67 8.32
N HIS A 253 12.30 7.64 9.03
CA HIS A 253 11.47 6.49 9.39
C HIS A 253 10.33 6.88 10.36
N ALA A 254 10.58 7.81 11.30
CA ALA A 254 9.51 8.36 12.15
C ALA A 254 8.46 9.12 11.31
N ILE A 255 8.89 9.91 10.33
CA ILE A 255 7.98 10.60 9.40
C ILE A 255 7.16 9.59 8.59
N LEU A 256 7.76 8.50 8.11
CA LEU A 256 7.03 7.46 7.38
C LEU A 256 5.91 6.84 8.24
N PHE A 257 6.15 6.60 9.53
CA PHE A 257 5.10 6.12 10.43
C PHE A 257 3.96 7.12 10.57
N VAL A 258 4.27 8.41 10.73
CA VAL A 258 3.25 9.47 10.79
C VAL A 258 2.45 9.53 9.49
N VAL A 259 3.10 9.38 8.35
CA VAL A 259 2.46 9.40 7.03
C VAL A 259 1.54 8.18 6.84
N ILE A 260 1.97 6.98 7.24
CA ILE A 260 1.11 5.79 7.22
C ILE A 260 -0.12 6.00 8.11
N CYS A 261 0.05 6.53 9.33
CA CYS A 261 -1.06 6.86 10.21
C CYS A 261 -2.03 7.86 9.54
N ALA A 262 -1.51 8.92 8.92
CA ALA A 262 -2.33 9.95 8.29
C ALA A 262 -3.21 9.37 7.16
N PHE A 263 -2.67 8.51 6.31
CA PHE A 263 -3.44 7.84 5.26
C PHE A 263 -4.42 6.81 5.82
N TYR A 264 -4.06 6.11 6.89
CA TYR A 264 -5.01 5.25 7.59
C TYR A 264 -6.19 6.04 8.16
N PHE A 265 -5.93 7.16 8.84
CA PHE A 265 -7.00 8.00 9.40
C PHE A 265 -7.82 8.69 8.32
N LEU A 266 -7.25 8.97 7.15
CA LEU A 266 -8.03 9.41 5.98
C LEU A 266 -8.99 8.30 5.51
N ALA A 267 -8.52 7.04 5.40
CA ALA A 267 -9.39 5.91 5.07
C ALA A 267 -10.50 5.72 6.10
N LEU A 268 -10.18 5.78 7.39
CA LEU A 268 -11.14 5.68 8.49
C LEU A 268 -12.18 6.82 8.43
N ALA A 269 -11.77 8.02 8.07
CA ALA A 269 -12.70 9.15 7.91
C ALA A 269 -13.65 8.96 6.72
N LEU A 270 -13.16 8.39 5.60
CA LEU A 270 -13.99 8.05 4.44
C LEU A 270 -14.99 6.94 4.80
N ASP A 271 -14.57 5.96 5.57
CA ASP A 271 -15.40 4.89 6.11
C ASP A 271 -16.53 5.46 6.97
N ALA A 272 -16.20 6.25 7.98
CA ALA A 272 -17.18 6.90 8.86
C ALA A 272 -18.17 7.82 8.11
N LEU A 273 -17.72 8.51 7.05
CA LEU A 273 -18.61 9.29 6.19
C LEU A 273 -19.57 8.41 5.39
N SER A 274 -19.12 7.24 4.94
CA SER A 274 -19.94 6.27 4.21
C SER A 274 -20.99 5.63 5.12
N GLU A 275 -20.63 5.30 6.34
CA GLU A 275 -21.55 4.78 7.37
C GLU A 275 -22.60 5.83 7.75
N TRP A 276 -22.19 7.11 7.92
CA TRP A 276 -23.12 8.19 8.23
C TRP A 276 -24.14 8.43 7.14
N ASN A 277 -23.69 8.48 5.87
CA ASN A 277 -24.56 8.64 4.71
C ASN A 277 -23.85 8.16 3.44
N VAL A 278 -24.40 7.14 2.79
CA VAL A 278 -23.80 6.53 1.59
C VAL A 278 -23.56 7.52 0.44
N LEU A 279 -24.44 8.47 0.20
CA LEU A 279 -24.26 9.46 -0.87
C LEU A 279 -23.10 10.41 -0.56
N VAL A 280 -22.96 10.81 0.72
CA VAL A 280 -21.80 11.59 1.18
C VAL A 280 -20.52 10.76 1.05
N GLY A 281 -20.55 9.50 1.43
CA GLY A 281 -19.46 8.55 1.25
C GLY A 281 -19.04 8.40 -0.21
N VAL A 282 -19.99 8.16 -1.11
CA VAL A 282 -19.72 8.09 -2.57
C VAL A 282 -19.00 9.35 -3.07
N VAL A 283 -19.54 10.53 -2.72
CA VAL A 283 -18.96 11.81 -3.15
C VAL A 283 -17.55 12.00 -2.54
N ALA A 284 -17.38 11.70 -1.25
CA ALA A 284 -16.10 11.86 -0.56
C ALA A 284 -15.03 10.91 -1.12
N VAL A 285 -15.38 9.64 -1.33
CA VAL A 285 -14.48 8.63 -1.92
C VAL A 285 -14.13 8.99 -3.37
N ALA A 286 -15.13 9.39 -4.18
CA ALA A 286 -14.89 9.78 -5.57
C ALA A 286 -14.00 11.04 -5.64
N ALA A 287 -14.27 12.08 -4.85
CA ALA A 287 -13.48 13.29 -4.80
C ALA A 287 -12.06 13.02 -4.26
N GLY A 288 -11.94 12.22 -3.20
CA GLY A 288 -10.66 11.81 -2.63
C GLY A 288 -9.81 11.04 -3.64
N SER A 289 -10.38 10.02 -4.27
CA SER A 289 -9.70 9.25 -5.31
C SER A 289 -9.28 10.12 -6.49
N TYR A 290 -10.20 10.94 -7.02
CA TYR A 290 -9.93 11.87 -8.12
C TYR A 290 -8.79 12.84 -7.81
N SER A 291 -8.67 13.29 -6.56
CA SER A 291 -7.66 14.25 -6.13
C SER A 291 -6.24 13.68 -6.10
N ILE A 292 -6.09 12.35 -5.95
CA ILE A 292 -4.78 11.70 -5.78
C ILE A 292 -4.35 10.85 -6.98
N ILE A 293 -5.28 10.41 -7.85
CA ILE A 293 -4.93 9.63 -9.04
C ILE A 293 -4.20 10.47 -10.07
N THR A 294 -3.32 9.82 -10.85
CA THR A 294 -2.56 10.48 -11.91
C THR A 294 -3.42 10.61 -13.17
N LEU A 295 -3.86 11.82 -13.47
CA LEU A 295 -4.66 12.15 -14.68
C LEU A 295 -3.82 12.78 -15.80
N ARG A 296 -2.59 13.20 -15.49
CA ARG A 296 -1.69 13.84 -16.47
C ARG A 296 -1.13 12.80 -17.44
N LYS A 297 -0.88 13.23 -18.68
CA LYS A 297 -0.19 12.38 -19.68
C LYS A 297 1.32 12.42 -19.47
N PRO A 298 2.06 11.36 -19.87
CA PRO A 298 3.53 11.34 -19.78
C PRO A 298 4.21 12.54 -20.45
N SER A 299 3.63 13.03 -21.55
CA SER A 299 4.15 14.20 -22.28
C SER A 299 4.11 15.51 -21.49
N GLU A 300 3.23 15.62 -20.48
CA GLU A 300 3.09 16.83 -19.67
C GLU A 300 4.20 16.98 -18.62
N PHE A 301 4.95 15.91 -18.37
CA PHE A 301 6.12 15.92 -17.48
C PHE A 301 7.44 16.19 -18.22
N ARG A 302 7.43 16.21 -19.57
CA ARG A 302 8.61 16.53 -20.37
C ARG A 302 8.81 18.05 -20.41
N GLY A 303 9.95 18.51 -19.91
CA GLY A 303 10.37 19.93 -20.05
C GLY A 303 10.13 20.81 -18.83
N GLN A 304 9.83 20.28 -17.65
CA GLN A 304 9.99 21.06 -16.44
C GLN A 304 11.48 21.16 -16.10
N PRO A 305 12.06 22.38 -16.03
CA PRO A 305 13.45 22.53 -15.63
C PRO A 305 13.65 22.03 -14.20
N ALA A 306 14.81 21.40 -13.97
CA ALA A 306 15.25 20.90 -12.67
C ALA A 306 15.35 22.01 -11.62
#